data_c12901ab3fdd2a5c5a15856c239bfc18
#
_entry.id   c12901ab3fdd2a5c5a15856c239bfc18
#
_cell.length_a   1.000
_cell.length_b   1.000
_cell.length_c   1.000
_cell.angle_alpha   90.00
_cell.angle_beta   90.00
_cell.angle_gamma   90.00
#
_symmetry.space_group_name_H-M   'P 1'
#
loop_
_entity.id
_entity.type
_entity.pdbx_description
1 polymer ?
#
loop_
_entity_poly.entity_id
_entity_poly.type
_entity_poly.pdbx_seq_one_letter_code
_entity_poly.pdbx_strand_id
1 'polypeptide(L)'
;MVYKMKLNESPFERIKNGIKTVEFRLYDKKRQQIKIGDQIEFFKLPDLQEVLLVDVIDLYKEDKFENLFRKLYSDEEEIMRKTKSMYQYYSPEKEKEYGVLGIKIRINVDSLKNNIEKFIPYNEQEEVDKKIMLDYIKDFDDVLTRQNEYGHFTSSAFVLNKEKTKILMVYHKIYNSWAWVGGHSDGDSDLLYVAMKEAKEETGIKNVTPIFKNIYSLELINVNGHEKRGKYVGSHVHLNVTYLLEANENEEIHIKDDENSGVKWIPIDKILEVSSEPWIRDRVYAKIIDKIKKDGIINNR
;
A
#
# COMPACT_ATOMS: atom_id res chain seq x y z
N MET A 1 13.52 4.50 -19.17
CA MET A 1 13.18 5.94 -19.39
C MET A 1 11.89 6.24 -18.64
N VAL A 2 11.65 7.51 -18.18
CA VAL A 2 10.40 7.86 -17.45
C VAL A 2 9.55 8.75 -18.35
N TYR A 3 8.30 8.33 -18.58
CA TYR A 3 7.30 9.11 -19.35
C TYR A 3 6.28 9.74 -18.40
N LYS A 4 5.73 10.90 -18.76
CA LYS A 4 4.69 11.59 -18.00
C LYS A 4 3.35 11.53 -18.72
N MET A 5 2.32 11.06 -18.03
CA MET A 5 0.95 10.99 -18.55
C MET A 5 -0.04 11.50 -17.51
N LYS A 6 -1.20 11.97 -17.98
CA LYS A 6 -2.29 12.42 -17.13
C LYS A 6 -3.43 11.41 -17.20
N LEU A 7 -4.08 11.17 -16.08
CA LEU A 7 -5.28 10.35 -15.96
C LEU A 7 -6.38 11.11 -15.23
N ASN A 8 -7.63 10.90 -15.67
CA ASN A 8 -8.78 11.26 -14.86
C ASN A 8 -8.80 10.43 -13.57
N GLU A 9 -9.54 10.88 -12.57
CA GLU A 9 -9.63 10.23 -11.26
C GLU A 9 -9.96 8.74 -11.35
N SER A 10 -11.04 8.36 -12.05
CA SER A 10 -11.48 6.96 -12.11
C SER A 10 -10.42 5.98 -12.67
N PRO A 11 -9.78 6.19 -13.82
CA PRO A 11 -8.71 5.31 -14.28
C PRO A 11 -7.46 5.36 -13.38
N PHE A 12 -7.15 6.49 -12.76
CA PHE A 12 -6.03 6.61 -11.82
C PHE A 12 -6.26 5.71 -10.60
N GLU A 13 -7.41 5.87 -9.91
CA GLU A 13 -7.76 5.05 -8.75
C GLU A 13 -7.83 3.56 -9.08
N ARG A 14 -8.33 3.20 -10.25
CA ARG A 14 -8.38 1.80 -10.66
C ARG A 14 -7.00 1.18 -10.91
N ILE A 15 -6.01 1.96 -11.36
CA ILE A 15 -4.61 1.50 -11.45
C ILE A 15 -4.04 1.39 -10.04
N LYS A 16 -4.21 2.42 -9.23
CA LYS A 16 -3.72 2.47 -7.83
C LYS A 16 -4.22 1.28 -7.01
N ASN A 17 -5.47 0.89 -7.19
CA ASN A 17 -6.09 -0.25 -6.49
C ASN A 17 -5.86 -1.61 -7.18
N GLY A 18 -5.01 -1.69 -8.21
CA GLY A 18 -4.71 -2.94 -8.93
C GLY A 18 -5.80 -3.47 -9.86
N ILE A 19 -6.96 -2.79 -9.92
CA ILE A 19 -8.11 -3.22 -10.75
C ILE A 19 -7.84 -3.04 -12.24
N LYS A 20 -7.01 -2.08 -12.60
CA LYS A 20 -6.65 -1.78 -13.99
C LYS A 20 -5.14 -1.96 -14.18
N THR A 21 -4.75 -3.05 -14.84
CA THR A 21 -3.36 -3.41 -15.11
C THR A 21 -2.91 -3.09 -16.54
N VAL A 22 -3.82 -2.61 -17.40
CA VAL A 22 -3.49 -2.20 -18.77
C VAL A 22 -4.05 -0.80 -19.04
N GLU A 23 -3.18 0.12 -19.43
CA GLU A 23 -3.56 1.46 -19.89
C GLU A 23 -3.70 1.47 -21.40
N PHE A 24 -4.75 2.12 -21.94
CA PHE A 24 -5.09 2.12 -23.37
C PHE A 24 -4.88 3.50 -24.00
N ARG A 25 -4.14 3.56 -25.10
CA ARG A 25 -3.80 4.79 -25.82
C ARG A 25 -3.81 4.58 -27.35
N LEU A 26 -3.85 5.69 -28.11
CA LEU A 26 -3.43 5.64 -29.51
C LEU A 26 -1.92 5.37 -29.61
N TYR A 27 -1.50 4.63 -30.62
CA TYR A 27 -0.09 4.35 -30.91
C TYR A 27 0.55 5.49 -31.71
N ASP A 28 0.40 6.72 -31.22
CA ASP A 28 0.95 7.93 -31.81
C ASP A 28 2.48 8.04 -31.62
N LYS A 29 3.12 9.03 -32.28
CA LYS A 29 4.58 9.23 -32.25
C LYS A 29 5.18 9.27 -30.84
N LYS A 30 4.45 9.80 -29.85
CA LYS A 30 4.90 9.85 -28.46
C LYS A 30 4.89 8.47 -27.81
N ARG A 31 3.86 7.65 -28.07
CA ARG A 31 3.69 6.32 -27.45
C ARG A 31 4.50 5.24 -28.18
N GLN A 32 4.91 5.48 -29.42
CA GLN A 32 5.82 4.60 -30.17
C GLN A 32 7.21 4.49 -29.55
N GLN A 33 7.57 5.41 -28.68
CA GLN A 33 8.88 5.42 -27.99
C GLN A 33 8.91 4.55 -26.74
N ILE A 34 7.75 4.19 -26.19
CA ILE A 34 7.64 3.41 -24.96
C ILE A 34 8.10 1.97 -25.20
N LYS A 35 8.93 1.47 -24.29
CA LYS A 35 9.49 0.10 -24.32
C LYS A 35 9.17 -0.63 -23.02
N ILE A 36 9.19 -1.94 -23.08
CA ILE A 36 9.18 -2.80 -21.88
C ILE A 36 10.42 -2.45 -21.02
N GLY A 37 10.22 -2.29 -19.72
CA GLY A 37 11.23 -1.83 -18.76
C GLY A 37 11.32 -0.30 -18.59
N ASP A 38 10.55 0.47 -19.39
CA ASP A 38 10.39 1.90 -19.10
C ASP A 38 9.41 2.12 -17.94
N GLN A 39 9.37 3.36 -17.44
CA GLN A 39 8.48 3.77 -16.36
C GLN A 39 7.53 4.88 -16.82
N ILE A 40 6.37 4.96 -16.20
CA ILE A 40 5.40 6.02 -16.45
C ILE A 40 4.98 6.64 -15.11
N GLU A 41 5.10 7.97 -15.03
CA GLU A 41 4.46 8.76 -13.98
C GLU A 41 3.06 9.16 -14.44
N PHE A 42 2.04 8.62 -13.80
CA PHE A 42 0.66 9.05 -13.98
C PHE A 42 0.30 10.15 -12.98
N PHE A 43 -0.10 11.30 -13.50
CA PHE A 43 -0.58 12.45 -12.71
C PHE A 43 -2.10 12.45 -12.69
N LYS A 44 -2.69 12.47 -11.49
CA LYS A 44 -4.14 12.54 -11.32
C LYS A 44 -4.68 13.93 -11.66
N LEU A 45 -5.68 13.99 -12.51
CA LEU A 45 -6.42 15.22 -12.81
C LEU A 45 -7.49 15.48 -11.73
N PRO A 46 -7.87 16.75 -11.45
CA PRO A 46 -7.42 17.97 -12.16
C PRO A 46 -6.16 18.62 -11.59
N ASP A 47 -5.84 18.40 -10.31
CA ASP A 47 -4.85 19.17 -9.54
C ASP A 47 -3.40 18.72 -9.72
N LEU A 48 -3.18 17.51 -10.26
CA LEU A 48 -1.86 16.92 -10.52
C LEU A 48 -1.01 16.70 -9.25
N GLN A 49 -1.62 16.67 -8.07
CA GLN A 49 -0.91 16.51 -6.80
C GLN A 49 -0.55 15.05 -6.53
N GLU A 50 -1.44 14.12 -6.88
CA GLU A 50 -1.15 12.69 -6.75
C GLU A 50 -0.45 12.17 -8.00
N VAL A 51 0.64 11.42 -7.77
CA VAL A 51 1.45 10.79 -8.82
C VAL A 51 1.61 9.31 -8.52
N LEU A 52 1.40 8.48 -9.53
CA LEU A 52 1.60 7.04 -9.45
C LEU A 52 2.71 6.64 -10.42
N LEU A 53 3.80 6.08 -9.90
CA LEU A 53 4.88 5.53 -10.70
C LEU A 53 4.61 4.06 -11.01
N VAL A 54 4.65 3.70 -12.30
CA VAL A 54 4.45 2.33 -12.76
C VAL A 54 5.58 1.89 -13.69
N ASP A 55 5.86 0.59 -13.70
CA ASP A 55 6.75 -0.06 -14.67
C ASP A 55 5.93 -0.54 -15.86
N VAL A 56 6.50 -0.43 -17.07
CA VAL A 56 5.95 -1.03 -18.29
C VAL A 56 6.44 -2.47 -18.39
N ILE A 57 5.55 -3.44 -18.23
CA ILE A 57 5.90 -4.86 -18.22
C ILE A 57 5.56 -5.59 -19.50
N ASP A 58 4.62 -5.06 -20.32
CA ASP A 58 4.29 -5.58 -21.66
C ASP A 58 3.61 -4.51 -22.53
N LEU A 59 3.60 -4.73 -23.86
CA LEU A 59 3.01 -3.82 -24.86
C LEU A 59 2.20 -4.59 -25.89
N TYR A 60 0.92 -4.28 -26.00
CA TYR A 60 -0.01 -4.86 -26.97
C TYR A 60 -0.34 -3.83 -28.05
N LYS A 61 0.06 -4.10 -29.30
CA LYS A 61 -0.20 -3.22 -30.44
C LYS A 61 -1.25 -3.84 -31.35
N GLU A 62 -2.24 -3.03 -31.75
CA GLU A 62 -3.30 -3.42 -32.68
C GLU A 62 -3.69 -2.23 -33.57
N ASP A 63 -4.44 -2.51 -34.63
CA ASP A 63 -4.99 -1.51 -35.53
C ASP A 63 -6.23 -0.81 -34.92
N LYS A 64 -6.99 -1.53 -34.08
CA LYS A 64 -8.23 -1.05 -33.47
C LYS A 64 -8.35 -1.45 -32.01
N PHE A 65 -9.09 -0.65 -31.23
CA PHE A 65 -9.41 -0.97 -29.83
C PHE A 65 -10.17 -2.28 -29.70
N GLU A 66 -11.10 -2.58 -30.61
CA GLU A 66 -11.83 -3.84 -30.60
C GLU A 66 -10.89 -5.05 -30.67
N ASN A 67 -9.93 -5.05 -31.60
CA ASN A 67 -8.96 -6.14 -31.75
C ASN A 67 -8.05 -6.26 -30.51
N LEU A 68 -7.65 -5.12 -29.94
CA LEU A 68 -6.88 -5.09 -28.70
C LEU A 68 -7.66 -5.70 -27.53
N PHE A 69 -8.95 -5.36 -27.39
CA PHE A 69 -9.77 -5.91 -26.33
C PHE A 69 -10.07 -7.40 -26.51
N ARG A 70 -10.24 -7.89 -27.74
CA ARG A 70 -10.39 -9.33 -28.05
C ARG A 70 -9.15 -10.15 -27.64
N LYS A 71 -7.96 -9.55 -27.63
CA LYS A 71 -6.75 -10.20 -27.10
C LYS A 71 -6.73 -10.29 -25.57
N LEU A 72 -7.37 -9.34 -24.89
CA LEU A 72 -7.26 -9.18 -23.43
C LEU A 72 -8.46 -9.71 -22.66
N TYR A 73 -9.62 -9.84 -23.32
CA TYR A 73 -10.88 -10.23 -22.70
C TYR A 73 -11.58 -11.29 -23.55
N SER A 74 -12.34 -12.16 -22.88
CA SER A 74 -13.12 -13.23 -23.54
C SER A 74 -14.62 -12.94 -23.60
N ASP A 75 -15.13 -11.95 -22.86
CA ASP A 75 -16.53 -11.59 -22.81
C ASP A 75 -16.86 -10.55 -23.90
N GLU A 76 -17.71 -10.93 -24.85
CA GLU A 76 -18.12 -10.08 -25.98
C GLU A 76 -18.85 -8.80 -25.53
N GLU A 77 -19.69 -8.85 -24.50
CA GLU A 77 -20.40 -7.68 -23.98
C GLU A 77 -19.40 -6.69 -23.37
N GLU A 78 -18.43 -7.20 -22.63
CA GLU A 78 -17.37 -6.39 -22.05
C GLU A 78 -16.50 -5.75 -23.15
N ILE A 79 -16.11 -6.51 -24.17
CA ILE A 79 -15.33 -6.03 -25.33
C ILE A 79 -16.05 -4.88 -26.02
N MET A 80 -17.33 -5.06 -26.36
CA MET A 80 -18.13 -4.02 -27.02
C MET A 80 -18.28 -2.77 -26.15
N ARG A 81 -18.56 -2.94 -24.87
CA ARG A 81 -18.68 -1.83 -23.90
C ARG A 81 -17.37 -1.03 -23.80
N LYS A 82 -16.23 -1.73 -23.67
CA LYS A 82 -14.91 -1.10 -23.60
C LYS A 82 -14.57 -0.38 -24.90
N THR A 83 -14.79 -1.00 -26.04
CA THR A 83 -14.58 -0.39 -27.36
C THR A 83 -15.38 0.90 -27.51
N LYS A 84 -16.67 0.86 -27.21
CA LYS A 84 -17.54 2.04 -27.25
C LYS A 84 -17.05 3.15 -26.31
N SER A 85 -16.53 2.79 -25.12
CA SER A 85 -16.02 3.78 -24.17
C SER A 85 -14.77 4.50 -24.66
N MET A 86 -13.93 3.87 -25.50
CA MET A 86 -12.73 4.51 -26.04
C MET A 86 -13.07 5.61 -27.03
N TYR A 87 -14.18 5.49 -27.77
CA TYR A 87 -14.63 6.52 -28.73
C TYR A 87 -15.20 7.79 -28.07
N GLN A 88 -15.30 7.82 -26.73
CA GLN A 88 -15.52 9.06 -25.98
C GLN A 88 -14.24 9.93 -25.91
N TYR A 89 -13.07 9.34 -26.11
CA TYR A 89 -11.76 9.98 -26.00
C TYR A 89 -11.03 10.08 -27.35
N TYR A 90 -11.28 9.14 -28.27
CA TYR A 90 -10.57 9.03 -29.54
C TYR A 90 -11.55 8.86 -30.69
N SER A 91 -11.34 9.59 -31.81
CA SER A 91 -12.16 9.39 -32.97
C SER A 91 -11.71 8.18 -33.82
N PRO A 92 -12.63 7.54 -34.57
CA PRO A 92 -12.29 6.41 -35.44
C PRO A 92 -11.22 6.75 -36.50
N GLU A 93 -11.16 8.01 -36.94
CA GLU A 93 -10.15 8.47 -37.91
C GLU A 93 -8.74 8.43 -37.26
N LYS A 94 -8.61 8.87 -36.03
CA LYS A 94 -7.33 8.81 -35.28
C LYS A 94 -6.92 7.38 -34.96
N GLU A 95 -7.88 6.53 -34.62
CA GLU A 95 -7.61 5.09 -34.42
C GLU A 95 -7.05 4.49 -35.73
N LYS A 96 -7.68 4.78 -36.88
CA LYS A 96 -7.23 4.32 -38.22
C LYS A 96 -5.85 4.88 -38.59
N GLU A 97 -5.56 6.13 -38.18
CA GLU A 97 -4.29 6.81 -38.53
C GLU A 97 -3.11 6.24 -37.70
N TYR A 98 -3.29 6.01 -36.41
CA TYR A 98 -2.20 5.67 -35.51
C TYR A 98 -2.20 4.20 -35.06
N GLY A 99 -3.33 3.51 -35.12
CA GLY A 99 -3.52 2.27 -34.39
C GLY A 99 -3.61 2.52 -32.86
N VAL A 100 -3.57 1.44 -32.08
CA VAL A 100 -3.80 1.48 -30.65
C VAL A 100 -2.71 0.73 -29.88
N LEU A 101 -2.52 1.11 -28.61
CA LEU A 101 -1.54 0.54 -27.71
C LEU A 101 -2.20 0.22 -26.37
N GLY A 102 -2.12 -1.04 -25.95
CA GLY A 102 -2.29 -1.47 -24.57
C GLY A 102 -0.92 -1.51 -23.88
N ILE A 103 -0.77 -0.77 -22.81
CA ILE A 103 0.45 -0.74 -22.00
C ILE A 103 0.15 -1.52 -20.73
N LYS A 104 0.71 -2.74 -20.61
CA LYS A 104 0.61 -3.51 -19.38
C LYS A 104 1.57 -2.94 -18.34
N ILE A 105 1.05 -2.66 -17.17
CA ILE A 105 1.75 -1.93 -16.12
C ILE A 105 1.61 -2.64 -14.77
N ARG A 106 2.61 -2.44 -13.91
CA ARG A 106 2.53 -2.73 -12.48
C ARG A 106 2.99 -1.50 -11.68
N ILE A 107 2.51 -1.36 -10.46
CA ILE A 107 2.96 -0.29 -9.57
C ILE A 107 4.45 -0.50 -9.27
N ASN A 108 5.24 0.57 -9.37
CA ASN A 108 6.67 0.49 -9.07
C ASN A 108 6.89 0.29 -7.58
N VAL A 109 7.68 -0.72 -7.24
CA VAL A 109 8.01 -1.11 -5.86
C VAL A 109 9.50 -0.98 -5.53
N ASP A 110 10.29 -0.38 -6.42
CA ASP A 110 11.75 -0.31 -6.25
C ASP A 110 12.16 0.40 -4.97
N SER A 111 11.46 1.48 -4.59
CA SER A 111 11.72 2.20 -3.35
C SER A 111 11.46 1.33 -2.13
N LEU A 112 10.34 0.62 -2.09
CA LEU A 112 9.99 -0.31 -1.02
C LEU A 112 11.00 -1.46 -0.94
N LYS A 113 11.30 -2.08 -2.08
CA LYS A 113 12.29 -3.16 -2.16
C LYS A 113 13.64 -2.71 -1.61
N ASN A 114 14.16 -1.56 -2.06
CA ASN A 114 15.42 -1.00 -1.59
C ASN A 114 15.41 -0.71 -0.08
N ASN A 115 14.28 -0.25 0.48
CA ASN A 115 14.15 -0.01 1.91
C ASN A 115 14.18 -1.32 2.71
N ILE A 116 13.52 -2.38 2.22
CA ILE A 116 13.57 -3.71 2.83
C ILE A 116 14.97 -4.32 2.71
N GLU A 117 15.63 -4.20 1.56
CA GLU A 117 17.02 -4.68 1.36
C GLU A 117 18.01 -4.04 2.35
N LYS A 118 17.87 -2.73 2.60
CA LYS A 118 18.70 -1.99 3.56
C LYS A 118 18.34 -2.21 5.03
N PHE A 119 17.16 -2.75 5.29
CA PHE A 119 16.74 -3.03 6.67
C PHE A 119 17.67 -4.06 7.32
N ILE A 120 18.13 -3.75 8.54
CA ILE A 120 18.98 -4.64 9.34
C ILE A 120 18.07 -5.38 10.31
N PRO A 121 17.88 -6.71 10.17
CA PRO A 121 17.05 -7.50 11.05
C PRO A 121 17.55 -7.45 12.50
N TYR A 122 16.63 -7.37 13.44
CA TYR A 122 16.91 -7.35 14.86
C TYR A 122 17.09 -8.76 15.42
N ASN A 123 16.42 -9.74 14.84
CA ASN A 123 16.41 -11.13 15.29
C ASN A 123 16.13 -12.07 14.12
N GLU A 124 16.19 -13.38 14.36
CA GLU A 124 15.94 -14.44 13.38
C GLU A 124 14.54 -14.34 12.72
N GLN A 125 13.50 -13.93 13.46
CA GLN A 125 12.18 -13.70 12.89
C GLN A 125 12.24 -12.65 11.78
N GLU A 126 12.84 -11.50 12.03
CA GLU A 126 12.96 -10.44 11.01
C GLU A 126 13.86 -10.84 9.84
N GLU A 127 14.85 -11.71 10.05
CA GLU A 127 15.67 -12.27 8.94
C GLU A 127 14.81 -13.10 8.01
N VAL A 128 13.98 -14.00 8.56
CA VAL A 128 13.06 -14.82 7.78
C VAL A 128 11.99 -13.99 7.10
N ASP A 129 11.35 -13.08 7.83
CA ASP A 129 10.28 -12.21 7.33
C ASP A 129 10.79 -11.31 6.20
N LYS A 130 11.98 -10.72 6.35
CA LYS A 130 12.66 -9.93 5.32
C LYS A 130 12.86 -10.73 4.02
N LYS A 131 13.37 -11.96 4.16
CA LYS A 131 13.61 -12.82 2.99
C LYS A 131 12.30 -13.11 2.26
N ILE A 132 11.25 -13.49 2.99
CA ILE A 132 9.94 -13.81 2.41
C ILE A 132 9.35 -12.56 1.72
N MET A 133 9.44 -11.38 2.33
CA MET A 133 8.97 -10.13 1.72
C MET A 133 9.69 -9.82 0.39
N LEU A 134 10.99 -10.02 0.33
CA LEU A 134 11.77 -9.81 -0.91
C LEU A 134 11.44 -10.85 -1.99
N ASP A 135 11.26 -12.10 -1.61
CA ASP A 135 10.82 -13.16 -2.53
C ASP A 135 9.40 -12.84 -3.05
N TYR A 136 8.50 -12.36 -2.18
CA TYR A 136 7.14 -12.00 -2.54
C TYR A 136 7.08 -10.84 -3.54
N ILE A 137 7.88 -9.79 -3.33
CA ILE A 137 8.02 -8.66 -4.29
C ILE A 137 8.51 -9.13 -5.66
N LYS A 138 9.36 -10.15 -5.69
CA LYS A 138 9.89 -10.71 -6.93
C LYS A 138 8.84 -11.54 -7.69
N ASP A 139 8.00 -12.29 -6.96
CA ASP A 139 7.13 -13.31 -7.55
C ASP A 139 5.72 -12.76 -7.90
N PHE A 140 5.30 -11.63 -7.30
CA PHE A 140 3.98 -11.04 -7.51
C PHE A 140 4.06 -9.57 -7.97
N ASP A 141 3.23 -9.21 -8.95
CA ASP A 141 3.17 -7.84 -9.50
C ASP A 141 2.24 -6.89 -8.72
N ASP A 142 1.38 -7.42 -7.85
CA ASP A 142 0.27 -6.72 -7.18
C ASP A 142 0.38 -6.66 -5.66
N VAL A 143 1.61 -6.79 -5.14
CA VAL A 143 1.92 -6.87 -3.70
C VAL A 143 1.44 -5.67 -2.86
N LEU A 144 1.23 -4.52 -3.49
CA LEU A 144 0.74 -3.30 -2.83
C LEU A 144 -0.79 -3.19 -2.81
N THR A 145 -1.52 -4.16 -3.34
CA THR A 145 -2.97 -4.06 -3.47
C THR A 145 -3.69 -5.28 -2.89
N ARG A 146 -4.92 -5.08 -2.42
CA ARG A 146 -5.79 -6.16 -1.94
C ARG A 146 -6.32 -7.07 -3.05
N GLN A 147 -5.95 -6.83 -4.32
CA GLN A 147 -6.19 -7.76 -5.42
C GLN A 147 -5.34 -9.02 -5.27
N ASN A 148 -4.19 -8.91 -4.61
CA ASN A 148 -3.45 -10.08 -4.15
C ASN A 148 -4.12 -10.65 -2.89
N GLU A 149 -4.97 -11.64 -3.10
CA GLU A 149 -5.75 -12.29 -2.03
C GLU A 149 -4.91 -13.22 -1.14
N TYR A 150 -3.68 -13.56 -1.53
CA TYR A 150 -2.77 -14.40 -0.72
C TYR A 150 -2.01 -13.57 0.31
N GLY A 151 -1.65 -12.35 -0.05
CA GLY A 151 -0.97 -11.43 0.83
C GLY A 151 -0.65 -10.11 0.16
N HIS A 152 -0.50 -9.06 0.96
CA HIS A 152 -0.18 -7.73 0.45
C HIS A 152 0.47 -6.89 1.55
N PHE A 153 1.18 -5.83 1.12
CA PHE A 153 1.86 -4.95 2.06
C PHE A 153 0.88 -4.10 2.86
N THR A 154 1.21 -3.98 4.14
CA THR A 154 0.59 -3.07 5.11
C THR A 154 1.66 -2.24 5.80
N SER A 155 1.27 -1.13 6.38
CA SER A 155 2.17 -0.26 7.12
C SER A 155 1.57 0.10 8.47
N SER A 156 2.35 -0.07 9.53
CA SER A 156 1.95 0.23 10.90
C SER A 156 2.86 1.28 11.52
N ALA A 157 2.34 1.99 12.49
CA ALA A 157 3.08 2.96 13.27
C ALA A 157 3.08 2.61 14.75
N PHE A 158 4.27 2.61 15.35
CA PHE A 158 4.46 2.60 16.79
C PHE A 158 4.66 4.06 17.22
N VAL A 159 3.57 4.74 17.61
CA VAL A 159 3.55 6.19 17.84
C VAL A 159 3.84 6.48 19.29
N LEU A 160 5.01 7.03 19.59
CA LEU A 160 5.45 7.43 20.91
C LEU A 160 5.01 8.86 21.24
N ASN A 161 4.70 9.14 22.51
CA ASN A 161 4.62 10.53 22.99
C ASN A 161 6.03 11.15 23.04
N LYS A 162 6.13 12.47 23.20
CA LYS A 162 7.42 13.20 23.24
C LYS A 162 8.33 12.71 24.35
N GLU A 163 7.77 12.37 25.50
CA GLU A 163 8.50 11.87 26.68
C GLU A 163 8.94 10.41 26.54
N LYS A 164 8.55 9.72 25.45
CA LYS A 164 8.87 8.30 25.19
C LYS A 164 8.42 7.34 26.29
N THR A 165 7.29 7.64 26.92
CA THR A 165 6.73 6.86 28.04
C THR A 165 5.42 6.16 27.70
N LYS A 166 4.75 6.61 26.62
CA LYS A 166 3.44 6.10 26.20
C LYS A 166 3.41 5.85 24.70
N ILE A 167 2.52 4.96 24.29
CA ILE A 167 2.20 4.65 22.89
C ILE A 167 0.74 4.95 22.61
N LEU A 168 0.45 5.56 21.47
CA LEU A 168 -0.91 5.76 21.00
C LEU A 168 -1.43 4.45 20.40
N MET A 169 -2.53 3.95 20.96
CA MET A 169 -3.16 2.70 20.54
C MET A 169 -4.65 2.90 20.28
N VAL A 170 -5.20 2.06 19.43
CA VAL A 170 -6.63 1.99 19.12
C VAL A 170 -7.23 0.68 19.62
N TYR A 171 -8.48 0.68 20.06
CA TYR A 171 -9.22 -0.55 20.37
C TYR A 171 -9.92 -1.06 19.12
N HIS A 172 -9.30 -2.02 18.46
CA HIS A 172 -9.73 -2.50 17.16
C HIS A 172 -10.96 -3.42 17.26
N LYS A 173 -12.05 -3.11 16.57
CA LYS A 173 -13.34 -3.83 16.68
C LYS A 173 -13.28 -5.30 16.25
N ILE A 174 -12.53 -5.61 15.17
CA ILE A 174 -12.43 -6.98 14.65
C ILE A 174 -11.60 -7.86 15.59
N TYR A 175 -10.47 -7.34 16.07
CA TYR A 175 -9.56 -8.12 16.93
C TYR A 175 -9.94 -8.09 18.41
N ASN A 176 -10.86 -7.20 18.78
CA ASN A 176 -11.30 -6.98 20.17
C ASN A 176 -10.09 -6.81 21.13
N SER A 177 -9.12 -6.01 20.70
CA SER A 177 -7.82 -5.82 21.34
C SER A 177 -7.33 -4.39 21.18
N TRP A 178 -6.51 -3.93 22.13
CA TRP A 178 -5.69 -2.74 21.92
C TRP A 178 -4.57 -3.07 20.92
N ALA A 179 -4.53 -2.31 19.84
CA ALA A 179 -3.60 -2.47 18.74
C ALA A 179 -2.89 -1.15 18.41
N TRP A 180 -1.73 -1.25 17.79
CA TRP A 180 -1.09 -0.12 17.13
C TRP A 180 -1.95 0.41 15.98
N VAL A 181 -1.59 1.56 15.43
CA VAL A 181 -2.25 2.13 14.27
C VAL A 181 -1.60 1.62 12.98
N GLY A 182 -2.37 1.43 11.93
CA GLY A 182 -1.84 1.01 10.64
C GLY A 182 -2.91 0.56 9.66
N GLY A 183 -2.53 0.48 8.40
CA GLY A 183 -3.45 0.12 7.33
C GLY A 183 -2.77 -0.47 6.11
N HIS A 184 -3.57 -0.69 5.08
CA HIS A 184 -3.12 -1.26 3.81
C HIS A 184 -2.41 -0.19 2.98
N SER A 185 -1.43 -0.63 2.19
CA SER A 185 -0.74 0.25 1.23
C SER A 185 -1.69 0.78 0.16
N ASP A 186 -2.70 -0.01 -0.24
CA ASP A 186 -3.71 0.36 -1.25
C ASP A 186 -3.08 1.05 -2.48
N GLY A 187 -1.98 0.45 -2.98
CA GLY A 187 -1.24 0.91 -4.14
C GLY A 187 -0.21 2.01 -3.89
N ASP A 188 -0.04 2.45 -2.65
CA ASP A 188 1.00 3.42 -2.31
C ASP A 188 2.30 2.70 -1.96
N SER A 189 3.40 3.05 -2.62
CA SER A 189 4.72 2.47 -2.36
C SER A 189 5.52 3.22 -1.29
N ASP A 190 5.07 4.40 -0.86
CA ASP A 190 5.62 5.13 0.29
C ASP A 190 4.93 4.68 1.59
N LEU A 191 5.41 3.58 2.16
CA LEU A 191 4.81 3.00 3.36
C LEU A 191 5.03 3.84 4.62
N LEU A 192 6.01 4.75 4.65
CA LEU A 192 6.13 5.74 5.73
C LEU A 192 4.96 6.75 5.66
N TYR A 193 4.65 7.23 4.47
CA TYR A 193 3.49 8.09 4.26
C TYR A 193 2.19 7.37 4.66
N VAL A 194 2.02 6.09 4.30
CA VAL A 194 0.87 5.28 4.70
C VAL A 194 0.76 5.20 6.23
N ALA A 195 1.84 4.84 6.94
CA ALA A 195 1.85 4.78 8.40
C ALA A 195 1.45 6.10 9.06
N MET A 196 1.97 7.23 8.55
CA MET A 196 1.64 8.57 9.07
C MET A 196 0.20 8.98 8.77
N LYS A 197 -0.32 8.59 7.61
CA LYS A 197 -1.71 8.83 7.20
C LYS A 197 -2.67 8.05 8.09
N GLU A 198 -2.45 6.74 8.25
CA GLU A 198 -3.29 5.89 9.09
C GLU A 198 -3.28 6.33 10.56
N ALA A 199 -2.10 6.72 11.10
CA ALA A 199 -2.03 7.27 12.44
C ALA A 199 -2.97 8.48 12.64
N LYS A 200 -3.05 9.37 11.64
CA LYS A 200 -3.95 10.53 11.68
C LYS A 200 -5.42 10.15 11.51
N GLU A 201 -5.71 9.26 10.57
CA GLU A 201 -7.09 8.86 10.23
C GLU A 201 -7.74 8.05 11.36
N GLU A 202 -7.00 7.12 11.98
CA GLU A 202 -7.54 6.25 13.04
C GLU A 202 -7.65 6.92 14.40
N THR A 203 -6.84 7.96 14.65
CA THR A 203 -6.73 8.55 16.00
C THR A 203 -7.10 10.02 16.09
N GLY A 204 -7.22 10.71 14.94
CA GLY A 204 -7.50 12.14 14.87
C GLY A 204 -6.32 13.06 15.18
N ILE A 205 -5.13 12.54 15.54
CA ILE A 205 -3.96 13.39 15.73
C ILE A 205 -3.63 14.14 14.44
N LYS A 206 -3.27 15.41 14.56
CA LYS A 206 -2.98 16.26 13.38
C LYS A 206 -1.50 16.23 13.01
N ASN A 207 -0.63 16.18 14.02
CA ASN A 207 0.81 16.29 13.84
C ASN A 207 1.50 14.99 14.30
N VAL A 208 2.07 14.27 13.35
CA VAL A 208 2.89 13.10 13.59
C VAL A 208 4.16 13.21 12.77
N THR A 209 5.29 12.87 13.37
CA THR A 209 6.61 12.94 12.72
C THR A 209 7.36 11.63 12.88
N PRO A 210 8.12 11.18 11.88
CA PRO A 210 8.93 10.00 12.02
C PRO A 210 10.15 10.28 12.92
N ILE A 211 10.41 9.40 13.89
CA ILE A 211 11.66 9.41 14.66
C ILE A 211 12.81 9.00 13.74
N PHE A 212 12.57 7.99 12.90
CA PHE A 212 13.43 7.57 11.80
C PHE A 212 12.62 7.43 10.53
N LYS A 213 13.21 7.76 9.38
CA LYS A 213 12.57 7.57 8.06
C LYS A 213 12.66 6.13 7.55
N ASN A 214 13.54 5.32 8.13
CA ASN A 214 13.73 3.93 7.74
C ASN A 214 12.70 3.03 8.42
N ILE A 215 12.46 1.87 7.82
CA ILE A 215 11.67 0.79 8.44
C ILE A 215 12.31 0.44 9.79
N TYR A 216 11.50 0.37 10.83
CA TYR A 216 11.94 0.05 12.18
C TYR A 216 11.77 -1.43 12.51
N SER A 217 10.72 -2.07 12.01
CA SER A 217 10.44 -3.48 12.24
C SER A 217 9.72 -4.11 11.05
N LEU A 218 9.88 -5.42 10.84
CA LEU A 218 9.22 -6.22 9.82
C LEU A 218 8.46 -7.37 10.46
N GLU A 219 7.24 -7.64 9.97
CA GLU A 219 6.40 -8.75 10.45
C GLU A 219 5.57 -9.37 9.33
N LEU A 220 5.51 -10.69 9.28
CA LEU A 220 4.47 -11.40 8.55
C LEU A 220 3.31 -11.68 9.49
N ILE A 221 2.18 -11.02 9.28
CA ILE A 221 1.00 -11.11 10.15
C ILE A 221 -0.08 -11.93 9.47
N ASN A 222 -0.46 -13.06 10.07
CA ASN A 222 -1.56 -13.88 9.58
C ASN A 222 -2.91 -13.21 9.88
N VAL A 223 -3.73 -13.08 8.85
CA VAL A 223 -5.11 -12.62 8.96
C VAL A 223 -6.04 -13.80 8.76
N ASN A 224 -6.82 -14.14 9.78
CA ASN A 224 -7.83 -15.19 9.67
C ASN A 224 -8.97 -14.76 8.74
N GLY A 225 -9.57 -15.74 8.05
CA GLY A 225 -10.77 -15.49 7.24
C GLY A 225 -11.87 -14.85 8.07
N HIS A 226 -12.50 -13.81 7.55
CA HIS A 226 -13.50 -13.03 8.26
C HIS A 226 -14.55 -12.45 7.30
N GLU A 227 -15.66 -11.99 7.86
CA GLU A 227 -16.66 -11.25 7.08
C GLU A 227 -16.40 -9.74 7.16
N LYS A 228 -16.38 -9.08 6.00
CA LYS A 228 -16.26 -7.62 5.89
C LYS A 228 -17.34 -7.10 4.95
N ARG A 229 -18.23 -6.22 5.45
CA ARG A 229 -19.32 -5.61 4.68
C ARG A 229 -20.20 -6.66 3.95
N GLY A 230 -20.50 -7.78 4.62
CA GLY A 230 -21.35 -8.86 4.09
C GLY A 230 -20.69 -9.76 3.03
N LYS A 231 -19.37 -9.69 2.88
CA LYS A 231 -18.59 -10.58 2.01
C LYS A 231 -17.52 -11.30 2.82
N TYR A 232 -17.33 -12.58 2.52
CA TYR A 232 -16.23 -13.35 3.12
C TYR A 232 -14.89 -12.95 2.48
N VAL A 233 -13.91 -12.67 3.34
CA VAL A 233 -12.50 -12.45 2.98
C VAL A 233 -11.72 -13.66 3.42
N GLY A 234 -10.98 -14.29 2.51
CA GLY A 234 -10.15 -15.47 2.79
C GLY A 234 -9.00 -15.15 3.75
N SER A 235 -8.46 -16.18 4.40
CA SER A 235 -7.22 -16.02 5.17
C SER A 235 -6.06 -15.62 4.27
N HIS A 236 -5.27 -14.66 4.70
CA HIS A 236 -4.15 -14.11 3.93
C HIS A 236 -3.06 -13.59 4.86
N VAL A 237 -1.95 -13.11 4.30
CA VAL A 237 -0.82 -12.58 5.04
C VAL A 237 -0.67 -11.08 4.80
N HIS A 238 -0.54 -10.31 5.87
CA HIS A 238 -0.04 -8.95 5.80
C HIS A 238 1.49 -8.95 5.88
N LEU A 239 2.13 -8.47 4.81
CA LEU A 239 3.55 -8.17 4.79
C LEU A 239 3.73 -6.79 5.42
N ASN A 240 3.85 -6.75 6.74
CA ASN A 240 3.79 -5.51 7.49
C ASN A 240 5.16 -4.87 7.67
N VAL A 241 5.25 -3.57 7.42
CA VAL A 241 6.41 -2.75 7.79
C VAL A 241 6.00 -1.77 8.87
N THR A 242 6.81 -1.65 9.91
CA THR A 242 6.52 -0.79 11.05
C THR A 242 7.47 0.40 11.08
N TYR A 243 6.91 1.59 11.28
CA TYR A 243 7.67 2.82 11.49
C TYR A 243 7.52 3.31 12.93
N LEU A 244 8.58 3.94 13.43
CA LEU A 244 8.60 4.57 14.74
C LEU A 244 8.32 6.05 14.58
N LEU A 245 7.17 6.49 15.09
CA LEU A 245 6.68 7.86 14.97
C LEU A 245 6.61 8.53 16.35
N GLU A 246 6.49 9.85 16.34
CA GLU A 246 6.29 10.69 17.52
C GLU A 246 5.11 11.62 17.31
N ALA A 247 4.30 11.80 18.35
CA ALA A 247 3.23 12.79 18.39
C ALA A 247 3.10 13.45 19.78
N ASN A 248 2.37 14.56 19.83
CA ASN A 248 2.08 15.26 21.08
C ASN A 248 0.85 14.63 21.77
N GLU A 249 1.02 14.05 22.96
CA GLU A 249 -0.07 13.43 23.71
C GLU A 249 -1.17 14.39 24.20
N ASN A 250 -0.93 15.70 24.12
CA ASN A 250 -1.91 16.73 24.47
C ASN A 250 -2.80 17.13 23.28
N GLU A 251 -2.56 16.60 22.08
CA GLU A 251 -3.49 16.78 20.97
C GLU A 251 -4.80 16.05 21.22
N GLU A 252 -5.89 16.61 20.73
CA GLU A 252 -7.19 15.96 20.77
C GLU A 252 -7.15 14.68 19.91
N ILE A 253 -7.60 13.57 20.51
CA ILE A 253 -7.72 12.27 19.83
C ILE A 253 -9.18 11.87 19.75
N HIS A 254 -9.56 11.18 18.68
CA HIS A 254 -10.92 10.67 18.48
C HIS A 254 -10.89 9.32 17.75
N ILE A 255 -11.95 8.54 17.94
CA ILE A 255 -12.12 7.25 17.29
C ILE A 255 -12.47 7.43 15.80
N LYS A 256 -12.17 6.40 15.00
CA LYS A 256 -12.68 6.20 13.66
C LYS A 256 -13.79 5.16 13.76
N ASP A 257 -15.03 5.62 13.77
CA ASP A 257 -16.22 4.82 14.15
C ASP A 257 -16.43 3.52 13.38
N ASP A 258 -15.93 3.41 12.16
CA ASP A 258 -16.05 2.19 11.35
C ASP A 258 -14.94 1.15 11.63
N GLU A 259 -13.87 1.50 12.31
CA GLU A 259 -12.70 0.63 12.53
C GLU A 259 -12.40 0.38 14.01
N ASN A 260 -12.48 1.40 14.86
CA ASN A 260 -12.14 1.27 16.27
C ASN A 260 -13.23 1.80 17.20
N SER A 261 -13.16 1.42 18.48
CA SER A 261 -14.08 1.85 19.53
C SER A 261 -13.39 2.54 20.70
N GLY A 262 -12.08 2.75 20.62
CA GLY A 262 -11.30 3.46 21.61
C GLY A 262 -9.97 3.94 21.05
N VAL A 263 -9.49 5.09 21.53
CA VAL A 263 -8.15 5.62 21.25
C VAL A 263 -7.55 6.06 22.57
N LYS A 264 -6.32 5.65 22.87
CA LYS A 264 -5.67 5.97 24.14
C LYS A 264 -4.15 6.04 24.02
N TRP A 265 -3.55 6.93 24.79
CA TRP A 265 -2.15 6.87 25.15
C TRP A 265 -1.95 5.87 26.28
N ILE A 266 -1.28 4.76 26.00
CA ILE A 266 -1.06 3.65 26.94
C ILE A 266 0.42 3.65 27.37
N PRO A 267 0.72 3.56 28.66
CA PRO A 267 2.11 3.42 29.14
C PRO A 267 2.79 2.20 28.50
N ILE A 268 4.06 2.36 28.12
CA ILE A 268 4.81 1.33 27.38
C ILE A 268 4.88 0.00 28.18
N ASP A 269 5.02 0.07 29.49
CA ASP A 269 5.05 -1.09 30.38
C ASP A 269 3.71 -1.83 30.47
N LYS A 270 2.60 -1.21 30.02
CA LYS A 270 1.26 -1.80 30.04
C LYS A 270 0.82 -2.42 28.73
N ILE A 271 1.55 -2.21 27.64
CA ILE A 271 1.14 -2.67 26.30
C ILE A 271 0.93 -4.18 26.26
N LEU A 272 1.85 -4.95 26.86
CA LEU A 272 1.75 -6.41 26.88
C LEU A 272 0.61 -6.92 27.77
N GLU A 273 0.10 -6.11 28.70
CA GLU A 273 -1.06 -6.45 29.54
C GLU A 273 -2.38 -6.19 28.82
N VAL A 274 -2.45 -5.12 28.02
CA VAL A 274 -3.71 -4.68 27.37
C VAL A 274 -3.96 -5.31 26.01
N SER A 275 -2.91 -5.79 25.33
CA SER A 275 -3.06 -6.50 24.05
C SER A 275 -3.48 -7.95 24.28
N SER A 276 -4.66 -8.31 23.77
CA SER A 276 -5.24 -9.65 23.93
C SER A 276 -4.83 -10.65 22.86
N GLU A 277 -4.14 -10.22 21.81
CA GLU A 277 -3.66 -11.06 20.71
C GLU A 277 -2.28 -11.65 21.05
N PRO A 278 -2.17 -12.96 21.42
CA PRO A 278 -0.94 -13.50 21.96
C PRO A 278 0.26 -13.39 21.01
N TRP A 279 0.06 -13.68 19.72
CA TRP A 279 1.15 -13.65 18.76
C TRP A 279 1.67 -12.22 18.52
N ILE A 280 0.76 -11.24 18.35
CA ILE A 280 1.13 -9.82 18.18
C ILE A 280 1.81 -9.31 19.46
N ARG A 281 1.25 -9.61 20.63
CA ARG A 281 1.81 -9.21 21.92
C ARG A 281 3.24 -9.74 22.10
N ASP A 282 3.43 -11.05 21.92
CA ASP A 282 4.66 -11.74 22.33
C ASP A 282 5.75 -11.67 21.24
N ARG A 283 5.37 -11.59 19.96
CA ARG A 283 6.30 -11.62 18.83
C ARG A 283 6.51 -10.26 18.16
N VAL A 284 5.56 -9.35 18.30
CA VAL A 284 5.66 -8.02 17.67
C VAL A 284 5.92 -6.96 18.73
N TYR A 285 5.00 -6.74 19.66
CA TYR A 285 5.15 -5.66 20.64
C TYR A 285 6.32 -5.88 21.58
N ALA A 286 6.49 -7.08 22.11
CA ALA A 286 7.63 -7.41 22.97
C ALA A 286 8.97 -7.19 22.25
N LYS A 287 9.08 -7.59 20.98
CA LYS A 287 10.25 -7.37 20.13
C LYS A 287 10.55 -5.87 19.95
N ILE A 288 9.54 -5.09 19.57
CA ILE A 288 9.70 -3.65 19.33
C ILE A 288 10.08 -2.93 20.64
N ILE A 289 9.43 -3.26 21.76
CA ILE A 289 9.74 -2.68 23.07
C ILE A 289 11.18 -2.99 23.47
N ASP A 290 11.65 -4.22 23.27
CA ASP A 290 13.04 -4.59 23.55
C ASP A 290 14.02 -3.82 22.64
N LYS A 291 13.70 -3.68 21.36
CA LYS A 291 14.51 -2.94 20.41
C LYS A 291 14.62 -1.45 20.76
N ILE A 292 13.50 -0.77 21.07
CA ILE A 292 13.52 0.66 21.43
C ILE A 292 14.26 0.92 22.76
N LYS A 293 14.29 -0.06 23.69
CA LYS A 293 15.12 -0.01 24.90
C LYS A 293 16.61 -0.12 24.58
N LYS A 294 17.00 -1.08 23.72
CA LYS A 294 18.39 -1.30 23.32
C LYS A 294 18.94 -0.13 22.51
N ASP A 295 18.11 0.48 21.68
CA ASP A 295 18.46 1.65 20.88
C ASP A 295 18.51 2.96 21.72
N GLY A 296 18.21 2.88 23.04
CA GLY A 296 18.24 4.03 23.95
C GLY A 296 17.15 5.08 23.67
N ILE A 297 16.08 4.72 22.93
CA ILE A 297 14.97 5.62 22.60
C ILE A 297 14.10 5.85 23.84
N ILE A 298 13.95 4.83 24.67
CA ILE A 298 13.28 4.89 25.98
C ILE A 298 14.25 4.52 27.09
N ASN A 299 14.07 5.14 28.25
CA ASN A 299 14.91 4.84 29.41
C ASN A 299 14.61 3.42 29.96
N ASN A 300 15.65 2.66 30.27
CA ASN A 300 15.55 1.44 31.09
C ASN A 300 15.17 1.85 32.50
N ARG A 301 13.89 1.94 32.80
CA ARG A 301 13.40 2.01 34.20
C ARG A 301 12.80 0.69 34.62
#